data_06ba8338a3052c187c8056e9c7394171
#
_entry.id   06ba8338a3052c187c8056e9c7394171
#
_cell.length_a   1.000
_cell.length_b   1.000
_cell.length_c   1.000
_cell.angle_alpha   90.00
_cell.angle_beta   90.00
_cell.angle_gamma   90.00
#
_symmetry.space_group_name_H-M   'P 1'
#
loop_
_entity.id
_entity.type
_entity.pdbx_description
1 polymer ?
#
loop_
_entity_poly.entity_id
_entity_poly.type
_entity_poly.pdbx_seq_one_letter_code
_entity_poly.pdbx_strand_id
1 'polypeptide(L)'
;MTRHTLAGQAGRAGWAGRSGWPGWIPLLLSVVAAFVAVPRAQTKLPRFEYDPSFPQLPAGKVFGDVSSVTTDGANHIWVIHRPRTVTGDRANVLPPVVEFDESGKLVNAWGGPGAGFEWPEREHGIFVDASGDVWVSGNNGFAAAGAPPPPGKSDDMLLKFTGAGKFLAQFGHAGASKGDADNDNVKQAADMQVFKGELFVADGYGNHRVVVLDAKTGKFKRAWQSNGGTPYEIVHAIEVSNDGLVYVADRQHQRVQVFTTAGAFKQEVKVGGENGQMQGAAGLAFSPDRAQQFLYVGDLGNNRINILDRQSLKILGTFGKAGTAPGEFNILHEIAADSKGNLYSAETRSRRVQRFLAKP
;
A
#
# COMPACT_ATOMS: atom_id res chain seq x y z
N MET A 1 6.54 -26.01 -67.87
CA MET A 1 5.66 -26.15 -69.04
C MET A 1 4.57 -25.13 -68.93
N THR A 2 4.60 -24.20 -69.87
CA THR A 2 3.56 -23.48 -70.63
C THR A 2 2.63 -22.57 -69.79
N ARG A 3 2.88 -21.23 -69.78
CA ARG A 3 2.49 -20.14 -70.69
C ARG A 3 1.02 -20.21 -71.19
N HIS A 4 0.24 -19.13 -70.91
CA HIS A 4 -0.26 -18.21 -71.91
C HIS A 4 -0.95 -16.99 -71.32
N THR A 5 -0.49 -15.87 -71.73
CA THR A 5 -0.94 -14.54 -71.96
C THR A 5 -2.16 -14.38 -72.87
N LEU A 6 -2.88 -13.22 -72.75
CA LEU A 6 -3.41 -12.31 -73.79
C LEU A 6 -4.44 -11.39 -73.14
N ALA A 7 -4.33 -10.07 -73.01
CA ALA A 7 -4.26 -8.95 -73.94
C ALA A 7 -5.53 -8.69 -74.78
N GLY A 8 -6.03 -7.45 -74.72
CA GLY A 8 -7.03 -6.86 -75.62
C GLY A 8 -7.73 -5.65 -74.96
N GLN A 9 -7.30 -4.44 -75.07
CA GLN A 9 -7.56 -3.34 -76.02
C GLN A 9 -9.01 -2.79 -75.98
N ALA A 10 -9.19 -1.62 -75.45
CA ALA A 10 -9.40 -0.29 -76.08
C ALA A 10 -10.81 0.00 -76.61
N GLY A 11 -11.33 1.15 -76.24
CA GLY A 11 -12.49 1.84 -76.86
C GLY A 11 -12.68 3.22 -76.28
N ARG A 12 -12.27 4.25 -77.05
CA ARG A 12 -12.53 5.68 -76.80
C ARG A 12 -13.92 6.04 -77.22
N ALA A 13 -14.54 6.95 -76.53
CA ALA A 13 -15.31 8.10 -77.12
C ALA A 13 -15.71 9.06 -76.00
N GLY A 14 -15.35 10.33 -76.21
CA GLY A 14 -15.68 11.45 -75.40
C GLY A 14 -17.04 12.04 -75.69
N TRP A 15 -17.46 12.96 -74.82
CA TRP A 15 -18.15 14.20 -75.22
C TRP A 15 -18.17 15.18 -74.04
N ALA A 16 -17.99 16.44 -74.38
CA ALA A 16 -17.86 17.57 -73.48
C ALA A 16 -19.25 18.04 -72.97
N GLY A 17 -19.30 18.58 -71.80
CA GLY A 17 -20.44 19.33 -71.26
C GLY A 17 -20.01 20.20 -70.06
N ARG A 18 -19.87 21.51 -70.30
CA ARG A 18 -19.56 22.55 -69.30
C ARG A 18 -20.80 22.81 -68.45
N SER A 19 -20.63 22.88 -67.14
CA SER A 19 -21.36 23.83 -66.28
C SER A 19 -20.61 24.03 -64.98
N GLY A 20 -20.16 25.26 -64.73
CA GLY A 20 -19.45 25.66 -63.54
C GLY A 20 -20.34 25.81 -62.32
N TRP A 21 -19.86 25.40 -61.21
CA TRP A 21 -20.36 25.80 -59.88
C TRP A 21 -19.20 26.30 -59.04
N PRO A 22 -19.35 27.39 -58.26
CA PRO A 22 -18.29 27.99 -57.51
C PRO A 22 -17.90 27.07 -56.32
N GLY A 23 -16.63 26.76 -56.25
CA GLY A 23 -16.04 26.00 -55.17
C GLY A 23 -16.11 26.74 -53.84
N TRP A 24 -16.82 26.17 -52.90
CA TRP A 24 -16.72 26.51 -51.48
C TRP A 24 -15.51 25.73 -50.92
N ILE A 25 -14.44 26.44 -50.59
CA ILE A 25 -13.31 25.92 -49.85
C ILE A 25 -13.73 26.00 -48.38
N PRO A 26 -13.89 24.88 -47.63
CA PRO A 26 -14.08 24.97 -46.21
C PRO A 26 -12.77 25.43 -45.56
N LEU A 27 -12.76 26.61 -45.00
CA LEU A 27 -11.71 27.08 -44.09
C LEU A 27 -11.72 26.19 -42.85
N LEU A 28 -10.83 25.23 -42.77
CA LEU A 28 -10.53 24.51 -41.55
C LEU A 28 -9.83 25.48 -40.59
N LEU A 29 -10.61 26.11 -39.71
CA LEU A 29 -10.09 26.77 -38.51
C LEU A 29 -9.50 25.73 -37.57
N SER A 30 -8.20 25.53 -37.65
CA SER A 30 -7.44 24.77 -36.63
C SER A 30 -7.43 25.58 -35.33
N VAL A 31 -8.32 25.28 -34.41
CA VAL A 31 -8.25 25.80 -33.04
C VAL A 31 -7.05 25.14 -32.39
N VAL A 32 -5.90 25.80 -32.40
CA VAL A 32 -4.76 25.43 -31.56
C VAL A 32 -5.13 25.83 -30.14
N ALA A 33 -5.60 24.87 -29.37
CA ALA A 33 -5.75 25.02 -27.91
C ALA A 33 -4.34 25.14 -27.32
N ALA A 34 -3.87 26.37 -27.11
CA ALA A 34 -2.69 26.62 -26.33
C ALA A 34 -2.99 26.20 -24.89
N PHE A 35 -2.46 25.05 -24.47
CA PHE A 35 -2.37 24.68 -23.07
C PHE A 35 -1.44 25.69 -22.41
N VAL A 36 -1.98 26.72 -21.79
CA VAL A 36 -1.25 27.57 -20.86
C VAL A 36 -0.91 26.69 -19.66
N ALA A 37 0.32 26.22 -19.59
CA ALA A 37 0.84 25.57 -18.39
C ALA A 37 0.80 26.63 -17.27
N VAL A 38 -0.21 26.58 -16.41
CA VAL A 38 -0.23 27.37 -15.19
C VAL A 38 0.98 26.92 -14.37
N PRO A 39 1.93 27.79 -14.06
CA PRO A 39 3.06 27.42 -13.22
C PRO A 39 2.50 26.91 -11.89
N ARG A 40 2.71 25.62 -11.61
CA ARG A 40 2.34 25.02 -10.31
C ARG A 40 3.18 25.72 -9.27
N ALA A 41 2.53 26.42 -8.34
CA ALA A 41 3.24 27.05 -7.22
C ALA A 41 4.15 25.96 -6.62
N GLN A 42 5.42 26.32 -6.39
CA GLN A 42 6.38 25.40 -5.80
C GLN A 42 5.87 25.02 -4.41
N THR A 43 5.31 23.84 -4.27
CA THR A 43 4.72 23.40 -3.00
C THR A 43 5.84 23.22 -2.00
N LYS A 44 5.69 23.88 -0.87
CA LYS A 44 6.64 23.76 0.23
C LYS A 44 6.72 22.31 0.67
N LEU A 45 7.92 21.76 0.78
CA LEU A 45 8.14 20.41 1.25
C LEU A 45 7.62 20.27 2.69
N PRO A 46 6.79 19.25 3.00
CA PRO A 46 6.34 19.01 4.36
C PRO A 46 7.51 18.83 5.33
N ARG A 47 7.40 19.38 6.52
CA ARG A 47 8.36 19.22 7.61
C ARG A 47 7.69 18.49 8.76
N PHE A 48 8.47 17.72 9.49
CA PHE A 48 7.95 16.90 10.58
C PHE A 48 8.78 17.08 11.83
N GLU A 49 8.13 17.08 12.97
CA GLU A 49 8.75 17.17 14.29
C GLU A 49 8.24 16.05 15.18
N TYR A 50 9.15 15.33 15.82
CA TYR A 50 8.81 14.28 16.78
C TYR A 50 7.93 14.82 17.91
N ASP A 51 6.86 14.09 18.23
CA ASP A 51 5.95 14.42 19.32
C ASP A 51 6.22 13.54 20.56
N PRO A 52 6.81 14.09 21.62
CA PRO A 52 7.09 13.32 22.83
C PRO A 52 5.85 12.97 23.66
N SER A 53 4.69 13.54 23.35
CA SER A 53 3.44 13.28 24.07
C SER A 53 2.71 12.03 23.58
N PHE A 54 3.17 11.40 22.49
CA PHE A 54 2.55 10.21 21.89
C PHE A 54 3.50 8.99 21.92
N PRO A 55 3.02 7.78 22.23
CA PRO A 55 1.68 7.45 22.75
C PRO A 55 1.62 7.59 24.29
N GLN A 56 0.42 7.80 24.82
CA GLN A 56 0.19 7.84 26.27
C GLN A 56 -0.20 6.43 26.74
N LEU A 57 0.80 5.61 27.02
CA LEU A 57 0.58 4.28 27.58
C LEU A 57 0.33 4.35 29.08
N PRO A 58 -0.60 3.53 29.62
CA PRO A 58 -0.71 3.34 31.06
C PRO A 58 0.60 2.84 31.66
N ALA A 59 0.89 3.22 32.89
CA ALA A 59 2.14 2.88 33.56
C ALA A 59 2.44 1.37 33.53
N GLY A 60 3.64 1.03 33.08
CA GLY A 60 4.14 -0.34 32.96
C GLY A 60 3.64 -1.13 31.74
N LYS A 61 2.66 -0.64 30.99
CA LYS A 61 2.21 -1.32 29.78
C LYS A 61 3.24 -1.23 28.66
N VAL A 62 3.40 -2.34 27.92
CA VAL A 62 4.41 -2.47 26.87
C VAL A 62 3.83 -3.12 25.61
N PHE A 63 4.44 -2.78 24.46
CA PHE A 63 4.24 -3.49 23.21
C PHE A 63 5.20 -4.68 23.07
N GLY A 64 4.81 -5.66 22.25
CA GLY A 64 5.76 -6.51 21.53
C GLY A 64 6.26 -5.81 20.28
N ASP A 65 6.85 -6.55 19.33
CA ASP A 65 7.29 -5.99 18.05
C ASP A 65 6.10 -5.35 17.33
N VAL A 66 6.14 -4.04 17.11
CA VAL A 66 5.07 -3.30 16.44
C VAL A 66 5.19 -3.51 14.95
N SER A 67 4.20 -4.17 14.33
CA SER A 67 4.27 -4.53 12.92
C SER A 67 3.55 -3.56 12.00
N SER A 68 2.46 -2.93 12.43
CA SER A 68 1.75 -1.97 11.57
C SER A 68 1.05 -0.89 12.39
N VAL A 69 0.73 0.20 11.70
CA VAL A 69 -0.02 1.35 12.21
C VAL A 69 -0.93 1.86 11.10
N THR A 70 -2.14 2.26 11.44
CA THR A 70 -3.07 2.94 10.54
C THR A 70 -3.83 4.03 11.28
N THR A 71 -4.53 4.90 10.56
CA THR A 71 -5.41 5.93 11.12
C THR A 71 -6.82 5.76 10.56
N ASP A 72 -7.83 6.14 11.34
CA ASP A 72 -9.21 6.16 10.88
C ASP A 72 -9.73 7.56 10.57
N GLY A 73 -10.99 7.66 10.15
CA GLY A 73 -11.63 8.93 9.79
C GLY A 73 -11.84 9.89 10.97
N ALA A 74 -11.69 9.43 12.21
CA ALA A 74 -11.74 10.24 13.43
C ALA A 74 -10.34 10.66 13.92
N ASN A 75 -9.29 10.32 13.15
CA ASN A 75 -7.88 10.45 13.51
C ASN A 75 -7.49 9.64 14.76
N HIS A 76 -8.19 8.55 15.04
CA HIS A 76 -7.67 7.57 15.97
C HIS A 76 -6.52 6.80 15.33
N ILE A 77 -5.57 6.40 16.14
CA ILE A 77 -4.38 5.69 15.73
C ILE A 77 -4.50 4.23 16.17
N TRP A 78 -4.51 3.35 15.19
CA TRP A 78 -4.62 1.92 15.39
C TRP A 78 -3.29 1.24 15.16
N VAL A 79 -2.88 0.44 16.13
CA VAL A 79 -1.58 -0.24 16.14
C VAL A 79 -1.80 -1.73 16.28
N ILE A 80 -1.08 -2.52 15.47
CA ILE A 80 -0.98 -3.96 15.70
C ILE A 80 0.45 -4.34 16.05
N HIS A 81 0.59 -5.16 17.08
CA HIS A 81 1.89 -5.64 17.52
C HIS A 81 1.84 -7.13 17.85
N ARG A 82 2.99 -7.71 18.09
CA ARG A 82 3.22 -9.14 18.34
C ARG A 82 3.45 -9.40 19.83
N PRO A 83 2.43 -9.59 20.67
CA PRO A 83 2.61 -9.81 22.12
C PRO A 83 3.55 -10.98 22.45
N ARG A 84 3.61 -11.99 21.58
CA ARG A 84 4.44 -13.19 21.75
C ARG A 84 5.95 -12.92 21.67
N THR A 85 6.37 -11.78 21.13
CA THR A 85 7.79 -11.41 21.06
C THR A 85 8.33 -10.88 22.39
N VAL A 86 7.48 -10.60 23.36
CA VAL A 86 7.89 -10.25 24.72
C VAL A 86 8.23 -11.52 25.48
N THR A 87 9.49 -11.62 25.92
CA THR A 87 9.98 -12.73 26.75
C THR A 87 9.91 -12.34 28.24
N GLY A 88 9.74 -13.33 29.12
CA GLY A 88 9.62 -13.12 30.56
C GLY A 88 8.18 -12.81 31.01
N ASP A 89 8.02 -11.88 31.96
CA ASP A 89 6.72 -11.50 32.49
C ASP A 89 5.88 -10.76 31.44
N ARG A 90 4.72 -11.32 31.13
CA ARG A 90 3.79 -10.82 30.10
C ARG A 90 2.55 -10.14 30.67
N ALA A 91 2.44 -9.98 31.99
CA ALA A 91 1.27 -9.39 32.65
C ALA A 91 0.97 -7.94 32.18
N ASN A 92 2.02 -7.27 31.74
CA ASN A 92 1.95 -5.88 31.28
C ASN A 92 1.93 -5.73 29.75
N VAL A 93 1.96 -6.82 28.98
CA VAL A 93 1.88 -6.76 27.53
C VAL A 93 0.46 -6.45 27.10
N LEU A 94 0.30 -5.46 26.24
CA LEU A 94 -1.00 -5.10 25.66
C LEU A 94 -1.54 -6.23 24.76
N PRO A 95 -2.87 -6.32 24.58
CA PRO A 95 -3.46 -7.14 23.51
C PRO A 95 -2.96 -6.72 22.14
N PRO A 96 -3.02 -7.61 21.11
CA PRO A 96 -2.42 -7.35 19.79
C PRO A 96 -2.87 -6.08 19.08
N VAL A 97 -4.15 -5.71 19.16
CA VAL A 97 -4.72 -4.50 18.55
C VAL A 97 -4.91 -3.45 19.63
N VAL A 98 -4.41 -2.26 19.37
CA VAL A 98 -4.42 -1.12 20.31
C VAL A 98 -4.90 0.13 19.58
N GLU A 99 -5.83 0.86 20.19
CA GLU A 99 -6.39 2.09 19.67
C GLU A 99 -6.04 3.27 20.60
N PHE A 100 -5.53 4.33 20.02
CA PHE A 100 -5.33 5.63 20.67
C PHE A 100 -6.27 6.64 20.05
N ASP A 101 -6.79 7.57 20.87
CA ASP A 101 -7.47 8.73 20.36
C ASP A 101 -6.45 9.75 19.75
N GLU A 102 -6.95 10.78 19.13
CA GLU A 102 -6.14 11.83 18.52
C GLU A 102 -5.17 12.51 19.50
N SER A 103 -5.50 12.57 20.79
CA SER A 103 -4.61 13.11 21.83
C SER A 103 -3.44 12.17 22.15
N GLY A 104 -3.50 10.92 21.71
CA GLY A 104 -2.53 9.88 22.01
C GLY A 104 -2.86 9.04 23.24
N LYS A 105 -4.05 9.22 23.83
CA LYS A 105 -4.51 8.43 24.97
C LYS A 105 -5.00 7.06 24.49
N LEU A 106 -4.58 6.00 25.15
CA LEU A 106 -5.10 4.66 24.92
C LEU A 106 -6.59 4.58 25.28
N VAL A 107 -7.43 4.23 24.31
CA VAL A 107 -8.89 4.15 24.44
C VAL A 107 -9.43 2.75 24.31
N ASN A 108 -8.71 1.86 23.60
CA ASN A 108 -9.13 0.48 23.41
C ASN A 108 -7.93 -0.45 23.20
N ALA A 109 -8.07 -1.72 23.62
CA ALA A 109 -7.08 -2.76 23.33
C ALA A 109 -7.76 -4.15 23.37
N TRP A 110 -7.60 -4.92 22.29
CA TRP A 110 -8.24 -6.22 22.13
C TRP A 110 -7.45 -7.13 21.17
N GLY A 111 -7.96 -8.34 20.95
CA GLY A 111 -7.42 -9.30 20.00
C GLY A 111 -6.76 -10.49 20.68
N GLY A 112 -6.31 -11.42 19.85
CA GLY A 112 -5.81 -12.72 20.24
C GLY A 112 -6.79 -13.85 19.90
N PRO A 113 -6.43 -15.11 20.15
CA PRO A 113 -7.26 -16.26 19.85
C PRO A 113 -8.68 -16.16 20.46
N GLY A 114 -9.69 -16.54 19.69
CA GLY A 114 -11.09 -16.47 20.08
C GLY A 114 -11.94 -17.55 19.42
N ALA A 115 -13.21 -17.57 19.71
CA ALA A 115 -14.13 -18.53 19.13
C ALA A 115 -14.62 -18.08 17.75
N GLY A 116 -14.68 -19.02 16.81
CA GLY A 116 -15.26 -18.80 15.48
C GLY A 116 -14.32 -18.20 14.41
N PHE A 117 -13.05 -17.98 14.73
CA PHE A 117 -12.04 -17.52 13.80
C PHE A 117 -10.64 -18.04 14.17
N GLU A 118 -9.71 -17.94 13.22
CA GLU A 118 -8.30 -18.33 13.38
C GLU A 118 -7.44 -17.06 13.53
N TRP A 119 -7.00 -16.74 14.76
CA TRP A 119 -6.14 -15.58 15.00
C TRP A 119 -4.74 -15.83 14.41
N PRO A 120 -4.12 -14.81 13.76
CA PRO A 120 -2.78 -14.95 13.20
C PRO A 120 -1.74 -15.44 14.23
N GLU A 121 -0.92 -16.39 13.81
CA GLU A 121 0.22 -16.82 14.58
C GLU A 121 1.31 -15.74 14.69
N ARG A 122 1.38 -14.83 13.72
CA ARG A 122 2.30 -13.70 13.71
C ARG A 122 1.62 -12.47 13.09
N GLU A 123 1.08 -11.62 13.93
CA GLU A 123 0.37 -10.41 13.54
C GLU A 123 1.21 -9.54 12.60
N HIS A 124 0.60 -8.97 11.55
CA HIS A 124 1.32 -8.15 10.59
C HIS A 124 0.61 -6.85 10.19
N GLY A 125 -0.41 -6.90 9.36
CA GLY A 125 -1.12 -5.74 8.84
C GLY A 125 -2.36 -5.39 9.64
N ILE A 126 -2.67 -4.10 9.73
CA ILE A 126 -3.92 -3.55 10.26
C ILE A 126 -4.43 -2.43 9.38
N PHE A 127 -5.71 -2.42 9.10
CA PHE A 127 -6.39 -1.35 8.37
C PHE A 127 -7.78 -1.12 8.98
N VAL A 128 -8.24 0.14 9.00
CA VAL A 128 -9.60 0.50 9.45
C VAL A 128 -10.35 1.09 8.27
N ASP A 129 -11.47 0.46 7.90
CA ASP A 129 -12.27 0.91 6.77
C ASP A 129 -13.20 2.08 7.16
N ALA A 130 -13.83 2.70 6.15
CA ALA A 130 -14.71 3.85 6.35
C ALA A 130 -15.96 3.55 7.22
N SER A 131 -16.25 2.28 7.49
CA SER A 131 -17.31 1.84 8.41
C SER A 131 -16.83 1.72 9.86
N GLY A 132 -15.52 1.90 10.10
CA GLY A 132 -14.89 1.69 11.39
C GLY A 132 -14.60 0.21 11.69
N ASP A 133 -14.69 -0.65 10.68
CA ASP A 133 -14.34 -2.06 10.84
C ASP A 133 -12.83 -2.25 10.66
N VAL A 134 -12.25 -3.08 11.52
CA VAL A 134 -10.81 -3.34 11.62
C VAL A 134 -10.45 -4.62 10.90
N TRP A 135 -9.54 -4.53 9.95
CA TRP A 135 -9.00 -5.64 9.21
C TRP A 135 -7.61 -6.01 9.72
N VAL A 136 -7.35 -7.30 9.84
CA VAL A 136 -6.10 -7.84 10.40
C VAL A 136 -5.56 -8.94 9.50
N SER A 137 -4.25 -8.94 9.31
CA SER A 137 -3.51 -10.02 8.64
C SER A 137 -2.33 -10.52 9.47
N GLY A 138 -1.71 -11.61 9.02
CA GLY A 138 -0.52 -12.16 9.62
C GLY A 138 0.48 -12.70 8.61
N ASN A 139 1.70 -12.96 9.05
CA ASN A 139 2.77 -13.48 8.21
C ASN A 139 3.55 -14.66 8.82
N ASN A 140 2.91 -15.46 9.67
CA ASN A 140 3.53 -16.72 10.12
C ASN A 140 3.73 -17.66 8.93
N GLY A 141 4.82 -18.42 8.94
CA GLY A 141 5.29 -19.21 7.81
C GLY A 141 6.40 -18.53 7.01
N PHE A 142 6.49 -17.18 7.04
CA PHE A 142 7.61 -16.48 6.44
C PHE A 142 8.90 -16.71 7.24
N ALA A 143 9.92 -17.22 6.56
CA ALA A 143 11.29 -17.34 7.06
C ALA A 143 12.22 -16.41 6.28
N ALA A 144 13.07 -15.68 6.98
CA ALA A 144 14.16 -14.97 6.34
C ALA A 144 15.11 -15.97 5.65
N ALA A 145 15.81 -15.52 4.62
CA ALA A 145 16.76 -16.39 3.89
C ALA A 145 17.73 -17.10 4.83
N GLY A 146 17.78 -18.42 4.75
CA GLY A 146 18.63 -19.27 5.58
C GLY A 146 18.09 -19.59 6.98
N ALA A 147 16.94 -19.07 7.37
CA ALA A 147 16.28 -19.43 8.63
C ALA A 147 15.22 -20.53 8.42
N PRO A 148 14.98 -21.42 9.40
CA PRO A 148 13.86 -22.34 9.34
C PRO A 148 12.53 -21.57 9.42
N PRO A 149 11.44 -22.08 8.83
CA PRO A 149 10.12 -21.48 9.02
C PRO A 149 9.74 -21.50 10.49
N PRO A 150 9.02 -20.48 10.97
CA PRO A 150 8.53 -20.45 12.34
C PRO A 150 7.56 -21.61 12.58
N PRO A 151 7.43 -22.09 13.82
CA PRO A 151 6.45 -23.12 14.15
C PRO A 151 5.02 -22.59 13.97
N GLY A 152 4.07 -23.51 13.83
CA GLY A 152 2.66 -23.20 13.65
C GLY A 152 2.23 -23.24 12.19
N LYS A 153 0.97 -22.89 11.95
CA LYS A 153 0.41 -22.82 10.59
C LYS A 153 0.79 -21.50 9.93
N SER A 154 0.84 -21.51 8.60
CA SER A 154 0.95 -20.28 7.82
C SER A 154 -0.31 -19.42 8.01
N ASP A 155 -0.13 -18.10 8.10
CA ASP A 155 -1.22 -17.13 8.22
C ASP A 155 -1.79 -16.83 6.82
N ASP A 156 -2.67 -17.69 6.34
CA ASP A 156 -3.21 -17.64 4.97
C ASP A 156 -4.62 -17.03 4.93
N MET A 157 -4.94 -16.14 5.85
CA MET A 157 -6.26 -15.54 5.99
C MET A 157 -6.20 -14.05 6.34
N LEU A 158 -7.36 -13.41 6.17
CA LEU A 158 -7.65 -12.07 6.63
C LEU A 158 -8.83 -12.12 7.60
N LEU A 159 -8.79 -11.32 8.64
CA LEU A 159 -9.86 -11.22 9.63
C LEU A 159 -10.48 -9.83 9.62
N LYS A 160 -11.78 -9.75 9.85
CA LYS A 160 -12.52 -8.50 9.99
C LYS A 160 -13.24 -8.46 11.33
N PHE A 161 -13.11 -7.33 12.04
CA PHE A 161 -13.74 -7.08 13.33
C PHE A 161 -14.42 -5.71 13.34
N THR A 162 -15.35 -5.47 14.25
CA THR A 162 -15.75 -4.11 14.60
C THR A 162 -14.61 -3.39 15.33
N GLY A 163 -14.63 -2.06 15.39
CA GLY A 163 -13.68 -1.29 16.22
C GLY A 163 -13.60 -1.75 17.67
N ALA A 164 -14.70 -2.26 18.24
CA ALA A 164 -14.75 -2.84 19.58
C ALA A 164 -14.21 -4.28 19.69
N GLY A 165 -13.67 -4.86 18.61
CA GLY A 165 -13.09 -6.20 18.61
C GLY A 165 -14.08 -7.36 18.46
N LYS A 166 -15.35 -7.10 18.09
CA LYS A 166 -16.30 -8.18 17.79
C LYS A 166 -16.00 -8.74 16.41
N PHE A 167 -15.79 -10.07 16.32
CA PHE A 167 -15.56 -10.76 15.05
C PHE A 167 -16.74 -10.59 14.08
N LEU A 168 -16.42 -10.31 12.81
CA LEU A 168 -17.37 -10.13 11.73
C LEU A 168 -17.19 -11.15 10.61
N ALA A 169 -15.95 -11.37 10.15
CA ALA A 169 -15.67 -12.27 9.03
C ALA A 169 -14.21 -12.74 9.00
N GLN A 170 -14.00 -13.89 8.39
CA GLN A 170 -12.71 -14.45 8.03
C GLN A 170 -12.72 -14.80 6.54
N PHE A 171 -11.63 -14.47 5.85
CA PHE A 171 -11.40 -14.79 4.44
C PHE A 171 -10.11 -15.60 4.32
N GLY A 172 -10.22 -16.84 3.82
CA GLY A 172 -9.14 -17.81 3.86
C GLY A 172 -9.00 -18.54 5.19
N HIS A 173 -8.08 -19.50 5.25
CA HIS A 173 -7.85 -20.34 6.43
C HIS A 173 -6.36 -20.63 6.64
N ALA A 174 -5.93 -20.72 7.90
CA ALA A 174 -4.56 -20.97 8.29
C ALA A 174 -3.99 -22.25 7.64
N GLY A 175 -2.89 -22.12 6.90
CA GLY A 175 -2.21 -23.21 6.21
C GLY A 175 -2.94 -23.76 4.99
N ALA A 176 -3.93 -23.05 4.45
CA ALA A 176 -4.76 -23.54 3.35
C ALA A 176 -4.34 -23.07 1.97
N SER A 177 -3.48 -22.07 1.86
CA SER A 177 -3.08 -21.46 0.59
C SER A 177 -2.32 -22.43 -0.31
N LYS A 178 -2.69 -22.42 -1.59
CA LYS A 178 -2.09 -23.20 -2.69
C LYS A 178 -1.11 -22.36 -3.54
N GLY A 179 -0.76 -21.15 -3.10
CA GLY A 179 0.16 -20.25 -3.80
C GLY A 179 -0.53 -19.18 -4.63
N ASP A 180 0.23 -18.51 -5.53
CA ASP A 180 -0.22 -17.34 -6.30
C ASP A 180 -1.49 -17.54 -7.15
N ALA A 181 -1.83 -18.77 -7.49
CA ALA A 181 -3.05 -19.10 -8.27
C ALA A 181 -4.28 -19.36 -7.38
N ASP A 182 -4.15 -19.33 -6.05
CA ASP A 182 -5.26 -19.57 -5.14
C ASP A 182 -6.20 -18.35 -5.08
N ASN A 183 -7.47 -18.56 -5.36
CA ASN A 183 -8.49 -17.51 -5.34
C ASN A 183 -9.30 -17.47 -4.02
N ASP A 184 -9.11 -18.47 -3.16
CA ASP A 184 -9.85 -18.61 -1.91
C ASP A 184 -9.04 -18.17 -0.68
N ASN A 185 -7.70 -18.22 -0.79
CA ASN A 185 -6.80 -17.89 0.31
C ASN A 185 -5.72 -16.88 -0.15
N VAL A 186 -5.32 -16.01 0.75
CA VAL A 186 -4.05 -15.28 0.69
C VAL A 186 -2.93 -16.17 1.24
N LYS A 187 -1.69 -15.71 1.19
CA LYS A 187 -0.58 -16.39 1.88
C LYS A 187 0.34 -15.37 2.52
N GLN A 188 0.17 -15.21 3.82
CA GLN A 188 0.99 -14.29 4.61
C GLN A 188 0.87 -12.86 4.07
N ALA A 189 -0.36 -12.37 3.97
CA ALA A 189 -0.65 -11.02 3.49
C ALA A 189 -0.01 -9.96 4.39
N ALA A 190 0.68 -9.00 3.79
CA ALA A 190 1.40 -7.98 4.52
C ALA A 190 0.50 -6.80 4.92
N ASP A 191 -0.31 -6.33 3.99
CA ASP A 191 -1.10 -5.10 4.14
C ASP A 191 -2.37 -5.16 3.29
N MET A 192 -3.34 -4.27 3.56
CA MET A 192 -4.60 -4.22 2.84
C MET A 192 -5.28 -2.87 2.96
N GLN A 193 -6.11 -2.54 1.97
CA GLN A 193 -6.95 -1.34 1.98
C GLN A 193 -8.29 -1.58 1.29
N VAL A 194 -9.36 -1.03 1.84
CA VAL A 194 -10.69 -1.01 1.19
C VAL A 194 -10.86 0.27 0.38
N PHE A 195 -11.17 0.13 -0.90
CA PHE A 195 -11.50 1.24 -1.78
C PHE A 195 -12.72 0.91 -2.63
N LYS A 196 -13.78 1.73 -2.52
CA LYS A 196 -15.05 1.57 -3.27
C LYS A 196 -15.64 0.14 -3.20
N GLY A 197 -15.61 -0.47 -1.99
CA GLY A 197 -16.16 -1.81 -1.77
C GLY A 197 -15.29 -2.96 -2.24
N GLU A 198 -14.08 -2.69 -2.70
CA GLU A 198 -13.06 -3.69 -3.02
C GLU A 198 -11.94 -3.67 -1.99
N LEU A 199 -11.51 -4.83 -1.56
CA LEU A 199 -10.37 -5.03 -0.68
C LEU A 199 -9.12 -5.35 -1.52
N PHE A 200 -8.20 -4.41 -1.57
CA PHE A 200 -6.88 -4.57 -2.19
C PHE A 200 -5.91 -5.11 -1.15
N VAL A 201 -5.21 -6.19 -1.46
CA VAL A 201 -4.34 -6.89 -0.52
C VAL A 201 -2.93 -7.02 -1.09
N ALA A 202 -1.95 -6.62 -0.31
CA ALA A 202 -0.54 -6.92 -0.52
C ALA A 202 -0.27 -8.38 -0.09
N ASP A 203 -0.54 -9.33 -0.98
CA ASP A 203 -0.40 -10.77 -0.73
C ASP A 203 1.04 -11.20 -1.06
N GLY A 204 1.99 -10.87 -0.15
CA GLY A 204 3.39 -10.71 -0.55
C GLY A 204 4.46 -11.47 0.22
N TYR A 205 4.25 -11.98 1.43
CA TYR A 205 5.30 -12.73 2.13
C TYR A 205 5.41 -14.19 1.69
N GLY A 206 4.29 -14.80 1.35
CA GLY A 206 4.26 -16.18 0.87
C GLY A 206 3.75 -16.33 -0.55
N ASN A 207 2.97 -15.36 -1.04
CA ASN A 207 2.62 -15.15 -2.43
C ASN A 207 3.35 -13.91 -2.98
N HIS A 208 3.22 -13.65 -4.31
CA HIS A 208 3.95 -12.60 -5.02
C HIS A 208 2.99 -11.77 -5.88
N ARG A 209 1.87 -11.32 -5.29
CA ARG A 209 0.78 -10.70 -6.04
C ARG A 209 0.07 -9.60 -5.24
N VAL A 210 -0.61 -8.73 -5.95
CA VAL A 210 -1.76 -8.00 -5.42
C VAL A 210 -3.00 -8.83 -5.72
N VAL A 211 -3.85 -9.06 -4.73
CA VAL A 211 -5.16 -9.69 -4.92
C VAL A 211 -6.26 -8.71 -4.53
N VAL A 212 -7.34 -8.70 -5.29
CA VAL A 212 -8.51 -7.85 -5.03
C VAL A 212 -9.71 -8.74 -4.77
N LEU A 213 -10.33 -8.53 -3.63
CA LEU A 213 -11.51 -9.25 -3.17
C LEU A 213 -12.70 -8.27 -3.08
N ASP A 214 -13.89 -8.80 -3.08
CA ASP A 214 -15.07 -8.05 -2.66
C ASP A 214 -15.02 -7.86 -1.13
N ALA A 215 -15.01 -6.63 -0.65
CA ALA A 215 -14.80 -6.32 0.77
C ALA A 215 -15.95 -6.80 1.70
N LYS A 216 -17.11 -7.12 1.14
CA LYS A 216 -18.25 -7.64 1.91
C LYS A 216 -18.26 -9.16 1.96
N THR A 217 -17.93 -9.82 0.87
CA THR A 217 -18.11 -11.27 0.71
C THR A 217 -16.81 -12.05 0.71
N GLY A 218 -15.66 -11.39 0.58
CA GLY A 218 -14.33 -12.00 0.42
C GLY A 218 -14.12 -12.69 -0.93
N LYS A 219 -15.09 -12.61 -1.85
CA LYS A 219 -14.97 -13.28 -3.15
C LYS A 219 -13.86 -12.64 -3.98
N PHE A 220 -13.03 -13.50 -4.58
CA PHE A 220 -12.01 -13.10 -5.53
C PHE A 220 -12.62 -12.32 -6.71
N LYS A 221 -11.95 -11.23 -7.09
CA LYS A 221 -12.31 -10.41 -8.26
C LYS A 221 -11.22 -10.44 -9.33
N ARG A 222 -9.97 -10.22 -8.95
CA ARG A 222 -8.80 -10.21 -9.82
C ARG A 222 -7.51 -10.23 -9.00
N ALA A 223 -6.41 -10.54 -9.67
CA ALA A 223 -5.07 -10.39 -9.12
C ALA A 223 -4.10 -9.99 -10.23
N TRP A 224 -2.95 -9.43 -9.84
CA TRP A 224 -1.86 -9.17 -10.77
C TRP A 224 -0.52 -9.29 -10.05
N GLN A 225 0.52 -9.51 -10.84
CA GLN A 225 1.91 -9.54 -10.41
C GLN A 225 2.62 -8.26 -10.82
N SER A 226 3.92 -8.16 -10.50
CA SER A 226 4.74 -7.02 -10.88
C SER A 226 4.79 -6.81 -12.39
N ASN A 227 5.02 -5.57 -12.79
CA ASN A 227 5.37 -5.24 -14.17
C ASN A 227 6.89 -5.33 -14.38
N GLY A 228 7.33 -5.65 -15.61
CA GLY A 228 8.74 -5.57 -16.01
C GLY A 228 9.55 -6.87 -15.90
N GLY A 229 8.89 -8.03 -15.79
CA GLY A 229 9.55 -9.35 -15.89
C GLY A 229 10.29 -9.82 -14.63
N THR A 230 10.45 -8.97 -13.62
CA THR A 230 10.93 -9.36 -12.29
C THR A 230 9.73 -9.54 -11.37
N PRO A 231 9.37 -10.77 -10.97
CA PRO A 231 8.28 -11.00 -10.03
C PRO A 231 8.44 -10.16 -8.75
N TYR A 232 7.35 -9.89 -8.05
CA TYR A 232 7.47 -9.39 -6.69
C TYR A 232 8.26 -10.38 -5.83
N GLU A 233 9.03 -9.87 -4.87
CA GLU A 233 9.60 -10.73 -3.84
C GLU A 233 8.82 -10.59 -2.53
N ILE A 234 8.60 -9.36 -2.07
CA ILE A 234 7.68 -9.10 -0.94
C ILE A 234 6.83 -7.88 -1.25
N VAL A 235 5.59 -8.11 -1.61
CA VAL A 235 4.56 -7.06 -1.67
C VAL A 235 4.21 -6.67 -0.25
N HIS A 236 4.78 -5.56 0.26
CA HIS A 236 4.77 -5.25 1.69
C HIS A 236 3.71 -4.24 2.10
N ALA A 237 3.48 -3.20 1.30
CA ALA A 237 2.44 -2.22 1.55
C ALA A 237 1.62 -1.94 0.29
N ILE A 238 0.38 -1.53 0.49
CA ILE A 238 -0.54 -1.17 -0.59
C ILE A 238 -1.41 0.01 -0.18
N GLU A 239 -1.44 1.04 -1.04
CA GLU A 239 -2.27 2.22 -0.85
C GLU A 239 -3.02 2.57 -2.13
N VAL A 240 -4.30 2.91 -2.02
CA VAL A 240 -5.13 3.33 -3.15
C VAL A 240 -5.47 4.81 -3.01
N SER A 241 -5.03 5.60 -3.97
CA SER A 241 -5.25 7.04 -3.97
C SER A 241 -6.69 7.43 -4.29
N ASN A 242 -7.08 8.67 -3.93
CA ASN A 242 -8.41 9.22 -4.17
C ASN A 242 -8.84 9.17 -5.66
N ASP A 243 -7.88 9.28 -6.57
CA ASP A 243 -8.09 9.19 -8.02
C ASP A 243 -8.03 7.75 -8.58
N GLY A 244 -7.91 6.74 -7.70
CA GLY A 244 -8.01 5.33 -8.07
C GLY A 244 -6.74 4.74 -8.67
N LEU A 245 -5.57 5.20 -8.23
CA LEU A 245 -4.31 4.55 -8.51
C LEU A 245 -3.85 3.73 -7.31
N VAL A 246 -3.33 2.54 -7.58
CA VAL A 246 -2.85 1.59 -6.59
C VAL A 246 -1.33 1.66 -6.51
N TYR A 247 -0.81 2.02 -5.36
CA TYR A 247 0.62 2.08 -5.07
C TYR A 247 1.03 0.84 -4.31
N VAL A 248 2.04 0.14 -4.79
CA VAL A 248 2.47 -1.17 -4.31
C VAL A 248 3.94 -1.13 -3.96
N ALA A 249 4.28 -1.32 -2.70
CA ALA A 249 5.65 -1.39 -2.23
C ALA A 249 6.21 -2.82 -2.36
N ASP A 250 7.17 -3.01 -3.26
CA ASP A 250 7.97 -4.24 -3.38
C ASP A 250 9.27 -4.06 -2.60
N ARG A 251 9.21 -4.43 -1.32
CA ARG A 251 10.24 -4.12 -0.32
C ARG A 251 11.62 -4.64 -0.68
N GLN A 252 11.72 -5.89 -1.11
CA GLN A 252 13.01 -6.53 -1.39
C GLN A 252 13.63 -6.02 -2.69
N HIS A 253 12.80 -5.62 -3.67
CA HIS A 253 13.29 -4.99 -4.88
C HIS A 253 13.42 -3.45 -4.77
N GLN A 254 13.19 -2.90 -3.57
CA GLN A 254 13.40 -1.47 -3.28
C GLN A 254 12.68 -0.55 -4.26
N ARG A 255 11.39 -0.81 -4.50
CA ARG A 255 10.59 -0.06 -5.47
C ARG A 255 9.15 0.13 -5.04
N VAL A 256 8.54 1.16 -5.57
CA VAL A 256 7.09 1.34 -5.58
C VAL A 256 6.62 1.29 -7.01
N GLN A 257 5.67 0.41 -7.30
CA GLN A 257 4.97 0.32 -8.58
C GLN A 257 3.57 0.90 -8.48
N VAL A 258 3.11 1.59 -9.51
CA VAL A 258 1.78 2.20 -9.56
C VAL A 258 0.95 1.56 -10.67
N PHE A 259 -0.28 1.21 -10.33
CA PHE A 259 -1.24 0.57 -11.23
C PHE A 259 -2.59 1.31 -11.20
N THR A 260 -3.44 1.05 -12.17
CA THR A 260 -4.87 1.33 -12.02
C THR A 260 -5.50 0.30 -11.09
N THR A 261 -6.74 0.56 -10.61
CA THR A 261 -7.51 -0.43 -9.86
C THR A 261 -7.80 -1.72 -10.64
N ALA A 262 -7.69 -1.69 -11.97
CA ALA A 262 -7.80 -2.88 -12.83
C ALA A 262 -6.49 -3.66 -12.98
N GLY A 263 -5.38 -3.23 -12.34
CA GLY A 263 -4.07 -3.87 -12.44
C GLY A 263 -3.22 -3.45 -13.64
N ALA A 264 -3.62 -2.41 -14.39
CA ALA A 264 -2.78 -1.91 -15.49
C ALA A 264 -1.65 -1.02 -14.95
N PHE A 265 -0.42 -1.38 -15.27
CA PHE A 265 0.79 -0.65 -14.85
C PHE A 265 0.81 0.79 -15.38
N LYS A 266 1.34 1.69 -14.58
CA LYS A 266 1.51 3.11 -14.89
C LYS A 266 2.95 3.58 -14.82
N GLN A 267 3.61 3.39 -13.69
CA GLN A 267 4.96 3.87 -13.44
C GLN A 267 5.61 3.17 -12.25
N GLU A 268 6.90 3.38 -12.09
CA GLU A 268 7.71 2.80 -11.02
C GLU A 268 8.75 3.81 -10.53
N VAL A 269 9.13 3.70 -9.27
CA VAL A 269 10.28 4.41 -8.69
C VAL A 269 11.08 3.48 -7.78
N LYS A 270 12.40 3.62 -7.81
CA LYS A 270 13.29 2.99 -6.82
C LYS A 270 13.32 3.82 -5.54
N VAL A 271 13.22 3.11 -4.41
CA VAL A 271 13.29 3.70 -3.06
C VAL A 271 14.11 2.78 -2.17
N GLY A 272 15.26 3.24 -1.74
CA GLY A 272 16.24 2.44 -0.99
C GLY A 272 17.35 1.87 -1.88
N GLY A 273 18.09 0.92 -1.32
CA GLY A 273 19.20 0.24 -2.04
C GLY A 273 20.53 0.98 -1.99
N GLU A 274 20.58 2.18 -1.45
CA GLU A 274 21.85 2.87 -1.22
C GLU A 274 22.71 2.10 -0.20
N ASN A 275 24.00 2.16 -0.36
CA ASN A 275 24.97 1.50 0.53
C ASN A 275 24.81 -0.04 0.62
N GLY A 276 24.26 -0.68 -0.42
CA GLY A 276 24.07 -2.13 -0.46
C GLY A 276 22.94 -2.66 0.42
N GLN A 277 22.03 -1.80 0.89
CA GLN A 277 20.85 -2.23 1.63
C GLN A 277 19.92 -3.05 0.72
N MET A 278 19.51 -4.23 1.20
CA MET A 278 18.70 -5.17 0.42
C MET A 278 17.19 -4.98 0.58
N GLN A 279 16.76 -4.01 1.38
CA GLN A 279 15.35 -3.71 1.64
C GLN A 279 15.12 -2.21 1.49
N GLY A 280 13.96 -1.85 0.99
CA GLY A 280 13.62 -0.45 0.76
C GLY A 280 12.18 -0.13 1.14
N ALA A 281 11.38 0.23 0.15
CA ALA A 281 9.98 0.61 0.32
C ALA A 281 9.19 -0.42 1.16
N ALA A 282 8.87 -0.08 2.39
CA ALA A 282 8.12 -0.93 3.31
C ALA A 282 6.71 -0.39 3.56
N GLY A 283 6.56 0.82 4.10
CA GLY A 283 5.30 1.46 4.37
C GLY A 283 4.96 2.57 3.37
N LEU A 284 3.68 2.83 3.15
CA LEU A 284 3.16 3.86 2.27
C LEU A 284 2.13 4.73 2.99
N ALA A 285 2.13 6.03 2.73
CA ALA A 285 1.07 6.93 3.15
C ALA A 285 0.96 8.12 2.19
N PHE A 286 -0.24 8.71 2.08
CA PHE A 286 -0.43 9.93 1.29
C PHE A 286 -0.56 11.18 2.18
N SER A 287 -0.21 12.35 1.62
CA SER A 287 -0.61 13.60 2.23
C SER A 287 -2.13 13.75 2.23
N PRO A 288 -2.74 14.39 3.26
CA PRO A 288 -4.20 14.41 3.43
C PRO A 288 -4.91 15.40 2.52
N ASP A 289 -4.19 16.24 1.77
CA ASP A 289 -4.80 17.15 0.83
C ASP A 289 -5.59 16.39 -0.23
N ARG A 290 -6.64 17.00 -0.80
CA ARG A 290 -7.53 16.35 -1.75
C ARG A 290 -6.80 15.73 -2.94
N ALA A 291 -5.70 16.35 -3.38
CA ALA A 291 -4.89 15.87 -4.50
C ALA A 291 -3.90 14.79 -4.09
N GLN A 292 -3.72 14.58 -2.77
CA GLN A 292 -2.69 13.70 -2.21
C GLN A 292 -1.34 13.99 -2.87
N GLN A 293 -0.92 15.24 -2.75
CA GLN A 293 0.21 15.77 -3.49
C GLN A 293 1.51 15.04 -3.21
N PHE A 294 1.69 14.57 -1.99
CA PHE A 294 2.86 13.81 -1.57
C PHE A 294 2.53 12.35 -1.33
N LEU A 295 3.46 11.49 -1.73
CA LEU A 295 3.57 10.11 -1.30
C LEU A 295 4.73 9.99 -0.32
N TYR A 296 4.45 9.48 0.86
CA TYR A 296 5.46 9.12 1.86
C TYR A 296 5.79 7.64 1.71
N VAL A 297 7.07 7.31 1.70
CA VAL A 297 7.55 5.93 1.57
C VAL A 297 8.54 5.63 2.68
N GLY A 298 8.18 4.71 3.56
CA GLY A 298 9.06 4.17 4.59
C GLY A 298 10.17 3.35 3.97
N ASP A 299 11.41 3.79 4.12
CA ASP A 299 12.62 3.10 3.65
C ASP A 299 13.22 2.31 4.83
N LEU A 300 12.81 1.05 4.93
CA LEU A 300 13.19 0.16 6.04
C LEU A 300 14.71 -0.05 6.10
N GLY A 301 15.36 -0.21 4.95
CA GLY A 301 16.80 -0.46 4.89
C GLY A 301 17.63 0.71 5.41
N ASN A 302 17.23 1.93 5.09
CA ASN A 302 17.92 3.14 5.51
C ASN A 302 17.32 3.79 6.78
N ASN A 303 16.21 3.26 7.30
CA ASN A 303 15.51 3.79 8.47
C ASN A 303 15.21 5.31 8.33
N ARG A 304 14.53 5.66 7.24
CA ARG A 304 14.09 7.02 6.93
C ARG A 304 12.76 7.00 6.20
N ILE A 305 12.11 8.14 6.08
CA ILE A 305 10.92 8.32 5.24
C ILE A 305 11.31 9.18 4.04
N ASN A 306 11.03 8.71 2.82
CA ASN A 306 11.17 9.48 1.60
C ASN A 306 9.87 10.23 1.32
N ILE A 307 9.97 11.48 0.89
CA ILE A 307 8.85 12.35 0.49
C ILE A 307 8.92 12.49 -1.02
N LEU A 308 7.92 12.00 -1.71
CA LEU A 308 7.83 12.02 -3.17
C LEU A 308 6.72 12.95 -3.63
N ASP A 309 6.91 13.62 -4.77
CA ASP A 309 5.79 14.11 -5.56
C ASP A 309 5.00 12.90 -6.07
N ARG A 310 3.74 12.78 -5.68
CA ARG A 310 2.95 11.57 -5.96
C ARG A 310 2.75 11.32 -7.45
N GLN A 311 2.60 12.38 -8.26
CA GLN A 311 2.31 12.22 -9.68
C GLN A 311 3.53 11.82 -10.50
N SER A 312 4.68 12.42 -10.23
CA SER A 312 5.92 12.15 -10.96
C SER A 312 6.79 11.09 -10.31
N LEU A 313 6.47 10.69 -9.08
CA LEU A 313 7.27 9.82 -8.21
C LEU A 313 8.69 10.36 -7.93
N LYS A 314 8.96 11.64 -8.22
CA LYS A 314 10.24 12.24 -7.91
C LYS A 314 10.43 12.35 -6.41
N ILE A 315 11.55 11.84 -5.89
CA ILE A 315 11.95 12.04 -4.50
C ILE A 315 12.32 13.51 -4.33
N LEU A 316 11.61 14.19 -3.43
CA LEU A 316 11.77 15.62 -3.14
C LEU A 316 12.63 15.86 -1.90
N GLY A 317 12.62 14.91 -0.96
CA GLY A 317 13.35 14.98 0.28
C GLY A 317 13.18 13.74 1.13
N THR A 318 13.87 13.74 2.26
CA THR A 318 13.79 12.65 3.24
C THR A 318 13.82 13.22 4.65
N PHE A 319 13.28 12.47 5.63
CA PHE A 319 13.50 12.79 7.04
C PHE A 319 13.67 11.50 7.86
N GLY A 320 14.20 11.68 9.08
CA GLY A 320 14.54 10.59 9.98
C GLY A 320 15.91 9.99 9.69
N LYS A 321 16.39 9.21 10.60
CA LYS A 321 17.67 8.50 10.54
C LYS A 321 17.63 7.25 11.41
N ALA A 322 18.53 6.32 11.16
CA ALA A 322 18.70 5.12 11.97
C ALA A 322 19.10 5.45 13.40
N GLY A 323 18.48 4.78 14.37
CA GLY A 323 18.80 4.87 15.78
C GLY A 323 17.66 4.45 16.69
N THR A 324 17.89 4.53 17.99
CA THR A 324 16.91 4.12 19.02
C THR A 324 16.39 5.29 19.86
N ALA A 325 16.98 6.47 19.70
CA ALA A 325 16.51 7.68 20.39
C ALA A 325 15.13 8.13 19.88
N PRO A 326 14.38 8.94 20.64
CA PRO A 326 13.16 9.55 20.16
C PRO A 326 13.37 10.30 18.83
N GLY A 327 12.48 10.09 17.87
CA GLY A 327 12.58 10.69 16.53
C GLY A 327 13.55 9.99 15.57
N GLU A 328 14.29 8.98 16.02
CA GLU A 328 15.08 8.07 15.16
C GLU A 328 14.27 6.80 14.86
N PHE A 329 14.69 6.01 13.85
CA PHE A 329 14.01 4.79 13.44
C PHE A 329 14.90 3.54 13.62
N ASN A 330 14.27 2.43 14.07
CA ASN A 330 14.94 1.14 14.19
C ASN A 330 14.04 0.02 13.66
N ILE A 331 14.27 -0.35 12.41
CA ILE A 331 13.39 -1.16 11.58
C ILE A 331 12.03 -0.45 11.41
N LEU A 332 12.04 0.65 10.65
CA LEU A 332 10.84 1.37 10.21
C LEU A 332 10.03 0.44 9.32
N HIS A 333 8.97 -0.16 9.88
CA HIS A 333 8.29 -1.28 9.27
C HIS A 333 7.02 -0.84 8.52
N GLU A 334 6.25 0.08 9.09
CA GLU A 334 5.05 0.64 8.48
C GLU A 334 4.89 2.11 8.87
N ILE A 335 4.15 2.88 8.05
CA ILE A 335 3.82 4.27 8.29
C ILE A 335 2.35 4.55 8.00
N ALA A 336 1.79 5.54 8.67
CA ALA A 336 0.45 6.06 8.37
C ALA A 336 0.43 7.59 8.44
N ALA A 337 -0.58 8.21 7.83
CA ALA A 337 -0.84 9.64 7.93
C ALA A 337 -2.26 9.90 8.41
N ASP A 338 -2.46 10.92 9.26
CA ASP A 338 -3.79 11.37 9.67
C ASP A 338 -4.31 12.52 8.77
N SER A 339 -5.56 12.94 8.98
CA SER A 339 -6.16 14.02 8.19
C SER A 339 -5.55 15.40 8.44
N LYS A 340 -4.71 15.56 9.46
CA LYS A 340 -3.93 16.78 9.77
C LYS A 340 -2.55 16.76 9.15
N GLY A 341 -2.17 15.63 8.53
CA GLY A 341 -0.87 15.42 7.91
C GLY A 341 0.22 14.96 8.86
N ASN A 342 -0.10 14.64 10.11
CA ASN A 342 0.87 14.02 10.99
C ASN A 342 1.21 12.62 10.48
N LEU A 343 2.46 12.19 10.68
CA LEU A 343 2.90 10.84 10.33
C LEU A 343 3.11 10.00 11.58
N TYR A 344 2.84 8.73 11.42
CA TYR A 344 3.04 7.71 12.45
C TYR A 344 4.00 6.64 11.91
N SER A 345 4.90 6.14 12.76
CA SER A 345 5.81 5.05 12.42
C SER A 345 5.56 3.84 13.31
N ALA A 346 5.53 2.65 12.72
CA ALA A 346 5.61 1.38 13.43
C ALA A 346 7.02 0.82 13.34
N GLU A 347 7.62 0.47 14.49
CA GLU A 347 8.99 -0.01 14.57
C GLU A 347 9.06 -1.35 15.30
N THR A 348 9.45 -2.39 14.56
CA THR A 348 9.48 -3.74 15.13
C THR A 348 10.56 -3.91 16.19
N ARG A 349 11.78 -3.49 15.92
CA ARG A 349 12.91 -3.73 16.85
C ARG A 349 12.89 -2.85 18.08
N SER A 350 12.40 -1.62 17.96
CA SER A 350 12.24 -0.72 19.12
C SER A 350 10.93 -0.95 19.87
N ARG A 351 10.03 -1.80 19.35
CA ARG A 351 8.73 -2.10 19.97
C ARG A 351 7.93 -0.86 20.31
N ARG A 352 7.86 0.07 19.36
CA ARG A 352 7.22 1.38 19.58
C ARG A 352 6.47 1.85 18.34
N VAL A 353 5.56 2.76 18.58
CA VAL A 353 4.95 3.65 17.59
C VAL A 353 5.34 5.09 17.95
N GLN A 354 5.64 5.92 16.95
CA GLN A 354 5.95 7.33 17.15
C GLN A 354 5.04 8.21 16.30
N ARG A 355 4.77 9.43 16.75
CA ARG A 355 4.07 10.47 16.00
C ARG A 355 5.03 11.60 15.62
N PHE A 356 4.86 12.10 14.38
CA PHE A 356 5.60 13.24 13.86
C PHE A 356 4.59 14.28 13.38
N LEU A 357 4.57 15.42 14.07
CA LEU A 357 3.65 16.52 13.77
C LEU A 357 4.06 17.24 12.50
N ALA A 358 3.11 17.41 11.58
CA ALA A 358 3.31 18.23 10.40
C ALA A 358 3.51 19.70 10.78
N LYS A 359 4.51 20.33 10.19
CA LYS A 359 4.81 21.76 10.39
C LYS A 359 4.56 22.53 9.10
N PRO A 360 4.08 23.79 9.21
CA PRO A 360 3.80 24.67 8.08
C PRO A 360 5.00 24.99 7.20
#